data_5fed7ff3a4538d0888f08c81a8f7cdc5
#
_entry.id   5fed7ff3a4538d0888f08c81a8f7cdc5
#
_cell.length_a   1.000
_cell.length_b   1.000
_cell.length_c   1.000
_cell.angle_alpha   90.00
_cell.angle_beta   90.00
_cell.angle_gamma   90.00
#
_symmetry.space_group_name_H-M   'P 1'
#
loop_
_entity.id
_entity.type
_entity.pdbx_description
1 polymer ?
#
loop_
_entity_poly.entity_id
_entity_poly.type
_entity_poly.pdbx_seq_one_letter_code
_entity_poly.pdbx_strand_id
1 'polypeptide(L)'
;MDPHNDKALASKEALNYWSPVDWYNGGMEHTTLHLLYSRFWHKFLFDQGLVPTSEPYAKRTSHGMILGENGEKMSKSRGNVVNPDDIVNEYGADTMRTYIRFIGDFEK
;
A
#
# COMPACT_ATOMS: atom_id res chain seq x y z
N MET A 1 -8.50 -11.86 -0.57
CA MET A 1 -9.74 -12.06 -1.40
C MET A 1 -10.25 -13.49 -1.34
N ASP A 2 -9.93 -14.45 -0.99
CA ASP A 2 -10.47 -15.82 -0.83
C ASP A 2 -9.47 -16.69 -0.05
N PRO A 3 -9.20 -16.32 1.21
CA PRO A 3 -8.07 -16.88 1.95
C PRO A 3 -8.24 -18.34 2.35
N HIS A 4 -9.46 -18.86 2.32
CA HIS A 4 -9.74 -20.24 2.72
C HIS A 4 -9.95 -21.18 1.53
N ASN A 5 -9.69 -20.72 0.32
CA ASN A 5 -9.78 -21.58 -0.86
C ASN A 5 -8.59 -22.54 -0.89
N ASP A 6 -8.87 -23.83 -0.87
CA ASP A 6 -7.85 -24.88 -0.87
C ASP A 6 -7.69 -25.56 -2.24
N LYS A 7 -8.46 -25.14 -3.25
CA LYS A 7 -8.48 -25.76 -4.59
C LYS A 7 -7.85 -24.89 -5.67
N ALA A 8 -7.85 -23.57 -5.48
CA ALA A 8 -7.35 -22.62 -6.44
C ALA A 8 -6.79 -21.39 -5.71
N LEU A 9 -6.11 -20.52 -6.45
CA LEU A 9 -5.60 -19.24 -5.92
C LEU A 9 -6.73 -18.42 -5.29
N ALA A 10 -7.86 -18.33 -6.00
CA ALA A 10 -9.09 -17.71 -5.52
C ALA A 10 -10.22 -18.16 -6.44
N SER A 11 -11.47 -18.08 -5.99
CA SER A 11 -12.62 -18.37 -6.84
C SER A 11 -12.77 -17.30 -7.93
N LYS A 12 -13.36 -17.68 -9.08
CA LYS A 12 -13.65 -16.73 -10.15
C LYS A 12 -14.55 -15.59 -9.68
N GLU A 13 -15.51 -15.89 -8.83
CA GLU A 13 -16.43 -14.89 -8.27
C GLU A 13 -15.68 -13.87 -7.43
N ALA A 14 -14.78 -14.32 -6.55
CA ALA A 14 -13.98 -13.43 -5.72
C ALA A 14 -13.02 -12.59 -6.58
N LEU A 15 -12.37 -13.20 -7.57
CA LEU A 15 -11.47 -12.49 -8.47
C LEU A 15 -12.19 -11.41 -9.28
N ASN A 16 -13.37 -11.75 -9.83
CA ASN A 16 -14.15 -10.78 -10.61
C ASN A 16 -14.69 -9.63 -9.77
N TYR A 17 -15.01 -9.90 -8.50
CA TYR A 17 -15.52 -8.87 -7.60
C TYR A 17 -14.43 -7.96 -7.07
N TRP A 18 -13.29 -8.51 -6.64
CA TRP A 18 -12.26 -7.77 -5.93
C TRP A 18 -11.13 -7.24 -6.83
N SER A 19 -10.99 -7.78 -8.04
CA SER A 19 -9.93 -7.35 -8.96
C SER A 19 -10.47 -6.43 -10.06
N PRO A 20 -9.71 -5.43 -10.52
CA PRO A 20 -8.43 -5.03 -9.95
C PRO A 20 -8.61 -4.30 -8.62
N VAL A 21 -7.53 -4.12 -7.89
CA VAL A 21 -7.55 -3.25 -6.70
C VAL A 21 -7.86 -1.82 -7.14
N ASP A 22 -8.84 -1.21 -6.53
CA ASP A 22 -9.36 0.09 -6.98
C ASP A 22 -8.33 1.21 -6.81
N TRP A 23 -7.58 1.17 -5.72
CA TRP A 23 -6.65 2.24 -5.40
C TRP A 23 -5.43 1.70 -4.65
N TYR A 24 -4.26 1.83 -5.28
CA TYR A 24 -2.96 1.53 -4.69
C TYR A 24 -2.38 2.81 -4.12
N ASN A 25 -2.33 2.90 -2.80
CA ASN A 25 -1.89 4.09 -2.09
C ASN A 25 -0.62 3.77 -1.32
N GLY A 26 0.50 4.25 -1.80
CA GLY A 26 1.79 3.97 -1.20
C GLY A 26 2.83 5.02 -1.54
N GLY A 27 4.00 4.90 -0.91
CA GLY A 27 5.12 5.79 -1.18
C GLY A 27 5.78 5.52 -2.53
N MET A 28 6.49 6.52 -3.04
CA MET A 28 7.18 6.41 -4.32
C MET A 28 8.29 5.35 -4.33
N GLU A 29 8.87 5.06 -3.18
CA GLU A 29 9.90 4.04 -3.04
C GLU A 29 9.42 2.65 -3.45
N HIS A 30 8.12 2.39 -3.36
CA HIS A 30 7.54 1.10 -3.75
C HIS A 30 7.28 0.97 -5.25
N THR A 31 7.51 2.03 -6.02
CA THR A 31 7.30 2.00 -7.47
C THR A 31 8.26 1.03 -8.15
N THR A 32 9.52 1.01 -7.72
CA THR A 32 10.54 0.13 -8.31
C THR A 32 10.63 -1.24 -7.65
N LEU A 33 10.05 -1.40 -6.47
CA LEU A 33 10.08 -2.68 -5.75
C LEU A 33 8.72 -3.37 -5.79
N HIS A 34 7.84 -3.03 -4.87
CA HIS A 34 6.57 -3.73 -4.72
C HIS A 34 5.70 -3.64 -5.98
N LEU A 35 5.59 -2.46 -6.57
CA LEU A 35 4.76 -2.27 -7.76
C LEU A 35 5.28 -3.07 -8.94
N LEU A 36 6.60 -3.07 -9.16
CA LEU A 36 7.21 -3.85 -10.24
C LEU A 36 6.98 -5.35 -10.06
N TYR A 37 7.24 -5.87 -8.86
CA TYR A 37 7.10 -7.29 -8.60
C TYR A 37 5.64 -7.74 -8.63
N SER A 38 4.73 -6.96 -8.07
CA SER A 38 3.31 -7.31 -8.07
C SER A 38 2.73 -7.27 -9.48
N ARG A 39 3.15 -6.32 -10.31
CA ARG A 39 2.72 -6.26 -11.71
C ARG A 39 3.27 -7.42 -12.53
N PHE A 40 4.53 -7.79 -12.33
CA PHE A 40 5.15 -8.92 -13.02
C PHE A 40 4.40 -10.22 -12.69
N TRP A 41 4.16 -10.47 -11.41
CA TRP A 41 3.44 -11.65 -10.96
C TRP A 41 2.01 -11.67 -11.49
N HIS A 42 1.31 -10.54 -11.41
CA HIS A 42 -0.07 -10.45 -11.87
C HIS A 42 -0.20 -10.68 -13.38
N LYS A 43 0.71 -10.12 -14.17
CA LYS A 43 0.72 -10.30 -15.62
C LYS A 43 1.00 -11.75 -16.00
N PHE A 44 1.85 -12.42 -15.26
CA PHE A 44 2.06 -13.86 -15.42
C PHE A 44 0.77 -14.63 -15.15
N LEU A 45 0.07 -14.33 -14.07
CA LEU A 45 -1.21 -14.96 -13.75
C LEU A 45 -2.26 -14.68 -14.82
N PHE A 46 -2.28 -13.48 -15.36
CA PHE A 46 -3.20 -13.11 -16.44
C PHE A 46 -2.91 -13.93 -17.72
N ASP A 47 -1.66 -14.08 -18.09
CA ASP A 47 -1.26 -14.89 -19.25
C ASP A 47 -1.64 -16.36 -19.09
N GLN A 48 -1.68 -16.85 -17.86
CA GLN A 48 -2.14 -18.20 -17.56
C GLN A 48 -3.66 -18.33 -17.42
N GLY A 49 -4.39 -17.21 -17.57
CA GLY A 49 -5.85 -17.21 -17.46
C GLY A 49 -6.38 -17.32 -16.04
N LEU A 50 -5.56 -17.03 -15.04
CA LEU A 50 -5.92 -17.21 -13.63
C LEU A 50 -6.55 -15.97 -12.99
N VAL A 51 -6.37 -14.80 -13.58
CA VAL A 51 -6.95 -13.54 -13.08
C VAL A 51 -7.67 -12.82 -14.24
N PRO A 52 -8.69 -11.98 -13.92
CA PRO A 52 -9.54 -11.39 -14.96
C PRO A 52 -8.96 -10.14 -15.61
N THR A 53 -7.95 -9.51 -15.03
CA THR A 53 -7.40 -8.26 -15.54
C THR A 53 -5.90 -8.36 -15.75
N SER A 54 -5.38 -7.61 -16.73
CA SER A 54 -3.94 -7.57 -17.02
C SER A 54 -3.14 -6.71 -16.03
N GLU A 55 -3.82 -5.83 -15.31
CA GLU A 55 -3.21 -4.96 -14.30
C GLU A 55 -3.82 -5.23 -12.93
N PRO A 56 -3.01 -5.28 -11.86
CA PRO A 56 -3.53 -5.52 -10.52
C PRO A 56 -4.20 -4.31 -9.88
N TYR A 57 -3.82 -3.10 -10.28
CA TYR A 57 -4.29 -1.86 -9.67
C TYR A 57 -4.91 -0.94 -10.71
N ALA A 58 -6.12 -0.43 -10.42
CA ALA A 58 -6.81 0.49 -11.32
C ALA A 58 -6.26 1.91 -11.23
N LYS A 59 -5.83 2.31 -10.03
CA LYS A 59 -5.33 3.67 -9.78
C LYS A 59 -4.18 3.61 -8.78
N ARG A 60 -3.15 4.38 -9.02
CA ARG A 60 -2.03 4.55 -8.09
C ARG A 60 -1.91 6.02 -7.69
N THR A 61 -1.72 6.25 -6.40
CA THR A 61 -1.40 7.56 -5.87
C THR A 61 -0.15 7.43 -5.00
N SER A 62 0.82 8.31 -5.21
CA SER A 62 2.00 8.41 -4.35
C SER A 62 1.78 9.49 -3.31
N HIS A 63 2.02 9.15 -2.06
CA HIS A 63 2.00 10.14 -0.98
C HIS A 63 3.41 10.59 -0.65
N GLY A 64 3.51 11.77 -0.02
CA GLY A 64 4.79 12.29 0.45
C GLY A 64 5.33 11.50 1.63
N MET A 65 6.62 11.69 1.91
CA MET A 65 7.29 11.11 3.06
C MET A 65 6.98 11.88 4.31
N ILE A 66 6.71 11.18 5.40
CA ILE A 66 6.62 11.79 6.72
C ILE A 66 8.06 11.98 7.22
N LEU A 67 8.40 13.22 7.52
CA LEU A 67 9.74 13.58 7.97
C LEU A 67 9.81 13.55 9.50
N GLY A 68 10.99 13.26 10.04
CA GLY A 68 11.27 13.36 11.44
C GLY A 68 11.50 14.81 11.87
N GLU A 69 11.94 15.00 13.11
CA GLU A 69 12.31 16.32 13.61
C GLU A 69 13.35 16.96 12.69
N ASN A 70 13.29 18.28 12.55
CA ASN A 70 14.17 19.09 11.67
C ASN A 70 13.96 18.83 10.16
N GLY A 71 12.86 18.21 9.76
CA GLY A 71 12.56 17.99 8.35
C GLY A 71 13.44 16.95 7.65
N GLU A 72 14.08 16.07 8.41
CA GLU A 72 14.93 15.02 7.88
C GLU A 72 14.17 13.70 7.69
N LYS A 73 14.60 12.91 6.71
CA LYS A 73 14.06 11.57 6.51
C LYS A 73 14.27 10.72 7.75
N MET A 74 13.21 10.06 8.23
CA MET A 74 13.30 9.15 9.35
C MET A 74 14.17 7.94 9.00
N SER A 75 15.08 7.60 9.91
CA SER A 75 15.97 6.44 9.75
C SER A 75 16.35 5.91 11.13
N LYS A 76 16.41 4.60 11.26
CA LYS A 76 16.87 3.96 12.51
C LYS A 76 18.28 4.42 12.87
N SER A 77 19.15 4.61 11.88
CA SER A 77 20.53 5.05 12.11
C SER A 77 20.62 6.51 12.58
N ARG A 78 19.65 7.35 12.27
CA ARG A 78 19.59 8.75 12.70
C ARG A 78 18.88 8.94 14.04
N GLY A 79 18.16 7.92 14.50
CA GLY A 79 17.41 7.98 15.76
C GLY A 79 16.24 8.95 15.75
N ASN A 80 15.73 9.32 14.57
CA ASN A 80 14.64 10.29 14.43
C ASN A 80 13.31 9.62 14.01
N VAL A 81 13.18 8.34 14.20
CA VAL A 81 11.95 7.61 13.89
C VAL A 81 10.90 7.91 14.96
N VAL A 82 9.70 8.30 14.52
CA VAL A 82 8.54 8.46 15.39
C VAL A 82 7.78 7.14 15.37
N ASN A 83 7.63 6.51 16.55
CA ASN A 83 6.88 5.28 16.67
C ASN A 83 5.39 5.59 16.71
N PRO A 84 4.57 5.03 15.79
CA PRO A 84 3.13 5.25 15.82
C PRO A 84 2.46 4.87 17.14
N ASP A 85 2.95 3.84 17.83
CA ASP A 85 2.38 3.41 19.10
C ASP A 85 2.45 4.49 20.18
N ASP A 86 3.52 5.29 20.20
CA ASP A 86 3.66 6.38 21.16
C ASP A 86 2.58 7.42 20.96
N ILE A 87 2.28 7.75 19.71
CA ILE A 87 1.23 8.73 19.38
C ILE A 87 -0.15 8.15 19.65
N VAL A 88 -0.37 6.89 19.32
CA VAL A 88 -1.64 6.20 19.58
C VAL A 88 -1.93 6.15 21.08
N ASN A 89 -0.93 5.85 21.90
CA ASN A 89 -1.08 5.79 23.35
C ASN A 89 -1.38 7.15 23.97
N GLU A 90 -0.88 8.23 23.39
CA GLU A 90 -1.09 9.59 23.91
C GLU A 90 -2.38 10.23 23.38
N TYR A 91 -2.66 10.10 22.09
CA TYR A 91 -3.76 10.82 21.43
C TYR A 91 -4.83 9.92 20.82
N GLY A 92 -4.56 8.63 20.63
CA GLY A 92 -5.47 7.70 19.96
C GLY A 92 -5.16 7.51 18.48
N ALA A 93 -5.56 6.35 17.98
CA ALA A 93 -5.28 5.96 16.58
C ALA A 93 -6.00 6.84 15.56
N ASP A 94 -7.25 7.19 15.84
CA ASP A 94 -8.05 8.00 14.91
C ASP A 94 -7.52 9.43 14.81
N THR A 95 -7.02 9.96 15.91
CA THR A 95 -6.36 11.27 15.92
C THR A 95 -5.11 11.27 15.05
N MET A 96 -4.28 10.25 15.18
CA MET A 96 -3.08 10.09 14.37
C MET A 96 -3.42 9.97 12.89
N ARG A 97 -4.38 9.13 12.54
CA ARG A 97 -4.81 8.93 11.16
C ARG A 97 -5.35 10.20 10.53
N THR A 98 -6.15 10.94 11.27
CA THR A 98 -6.72 12.21 10.81
C THR A 98 -5.63 13.26 10.58
N TYR A 99 -4.69 13.36 11.51
CA TYR A 99 -3.59 14.33 11.42
C TYR A 99 -2.70 14.05 10.22
N ILE A 100 -2.33 12.79 10.00
CA ILE A 100 -1.50 12.40 8.86
C ILE A 100 -2.15 12.80 7.54
N ARG A 101 -3.45 12.59 7.42
CA ARG A 101 -4.18 12.95 6.20
C ARG A 101 -4.33 14.46 6.04
N PHE A 102 -4.40 15.19 7.13
CA PHE A 102 -4.55 16.64 7.11
C PHE A 102 -3.26 17.34 6.68
N ILE A 103 -2.11 16.91 7.20
CA ILE A 103 -0.83 17.54 6.89
C ILE A 103 -0.21 17.04 5.60
N GLY A 104 -0.64 15.87 5.13
CA GLY A 104 -0.03 15.20 3.99
C GLY A 104 -0.68 15.56 2.68
N ASP A 105 -0.04 16.39 1.87
CA ASP A 105 -0.31 16.44 0.46
C ASP A 105 0.48 15.32 -0.22
N PHE A 106 -0.11 14.70 -1.23
CA PHE A 106 0.52 13.58 -1.92
C PHE A 106 1.80 13.96 -2.67
N GLU A 107 2.07 15.24 -2.79
CA GLU A 107 3.22 15.75 -3.53
C GLU A 107 4.40 16.21 -2.64
N LYS A 108 4.27 16.10 -1.34
CA LYS A 108 5.35 16.53 -0.42
C LYS A 108 6.18 15.37 0.09
#